data_8b967ea6b852f266e58f64818fa3a8e0
#
_entry.id   8b967ea6b852f266e58f64818fa3a8e0
#
_cell.length_a   1.000
_cell.length_b   1.000
_cell.length_c   1.000
_cell.angle_alpha   90.00
_cell.angle_beta   90.00
_cell.angle_gamma   90.00
#
_symmetry.space_group_name_H-M   'P 1'
#
loop_
_entity.id
_entity.type
_entity.pdbx_description
1 polymer ?
#
loop_
_entity_poly.entity_id
_entity_poly.type
_entity_poly.pdbx_seq_one_letter_code
_entity_poly.pdbx_strand_id
1 'polypeptide(L)'
;MVWGAGTVTGVQLAGVRALGGFFDLPRADGNGWAPLAALLADQERLRAEVDGVRQVLAARAGVDVAGVAARATASVVHLGLVARLVAPALASLVLNGWVPDLSVPVLRWRRSPGEGLALGLASDRLGRRGIGHVATSLSPAFAALSVSPLILRGNAASALVGAAAALVRTDAALEAPARAALDEALAPLAGALAPDRSRLSCCLALRLPGGLRCGDCVLPPR
;
A
#
# COMPACT_ATOMS: atom_id res chain seq x y z
N MET A 1 -18.57 0.65 -14.74
CA MET A 1 -19.43 -0.11 -13.80
C MET A 1 -19.88 0.85 -12.70
N VAL A 2 -21.19 1.10 -12.52
CA VAL A 2 -21.74 2.03 -11.51
C VAL A 2 -21.98 1.23 -10.24
N TRP A 3 -21.17 1.47 -9.22
CA TRP A 3 -21.30 0.84 -7.91
C TRP A 3 -22.49 1.44 -7.16
N GLY A 4 -23.44 0.59 -6.78
CA GLY A 4 -24.58 1.02 -5.97
C GLY A 4 -24.16 1.55 -4.59
N ALA A 5 -24.92 2.50 -4.03
CA ALA A 5 -24.75 2.97 -2.67
C ALA A 5 -25.24 1.87 -1.69
N GLY A 6 -24.33 1.05 -1.22
CA GLY A 6 -24.60 -0.01 -0.23
C GLY A 6 -23.68 0.11 0.98
N THR A 7 -24.01 -0.59 2.06
CA THR A 7 -23.19 -0.71 3.25
C THR A 7 -22.50 -2.09 3.24
N VAL A 8 -21.18 -2.11 3.46
CA VAL A 8 -20.41 -3.34 3.58
C VAL A 8 -20.76 -4.01 4.92
N THR A 9 -21.15 -5.27 4.90
CA THR A 9 -21.36 -6.01 6.15
C THR A 9 -20.01 -6.46 6.72
N GLY A 10 -19.90 -6.49 8.06
CA GLY A 10 -18.69 -6.97 8.74
C GLY A 10 -18.29 -8.41 8.33
N VAL A 11 -19.25 -9.23 7.95
CA VAL A 11 -19.03 -10.62 7.47
C VAL A 11 -18.27 -10.66 6.14
N GLN A 12 -18.56 -9.74 5.22
CA GLN A 12 -17.90 -9.70 3.91
C GLN A 12 -16.42 -9.30 4.00
N LEU A 13 -16.07 -8.38 4.92
CA LEU A 13 -14.67 -8.03 5.19
C LEU A 13 -13.94 -9.14 5.96
N ALA A 14 -14.64 -9.95 6.74
CA ALA A 14 -14.03 -11.07 7.47
C ALA A 14 -13.37 -12.07 6.51
N GLY A 15 -13.99 -12.40 5.37
CA GLY A 15 -13.40 -13.27 4.35
C GLY A 15 -12.11 -12.71 3.77
N VAL A 16 -12.06 -11.40 3.51
CA VAL A 16 -10.83 -10.73 3.03
C VAL A 16 -9.74 -10.73 4.11
N ARG A 17 -10.07 -10.44 5.36
CA ARG A 17 -9.12 -10.45 6.49
C ARG A 17 -8.57 -11.84 6.79
N ALA A 18 -9.37 -12.88 6.57
CA ALA A 18 -8.94 -14.26 6.77
C ALA A 18 -7.77 -14.68 5.85
N LEU A 19 -7.52 -13.93 4.75
CA LEU A 19 -6.34 -14.13 3.91
C LEU A 19 -5.04 -13.70 4.62
N GLY A 20 -5.13 -12.91 5.70
CA GLY A 20 -3.99 -12.46 6.52
C GLY A 20 -3.04 -11.48 5.82
N GLY A 21 -1.93 -11.17 6.47
CA GLY A 21 -0.88 -10.32 5.93
C GLY A 21 -1.38 -8.94 5.47
N PHE A 22 -1.11 -8.56 4.23
CA PHE A 22 -1.52 -7.26 3.67
C PHE A 22 -3.03 -7.16 3.38
N PHE A 23 -3.78 -8.25 3.42
CA PHE A 23 -5.24 -8.25 3.24
C PHE A 23 -6.00 -7.86 4.50
N ASP A 24 -5.33 -7.90 5.67
CA ASP A 24 -5.94 -7.50 6.92
C ASP A 24 -5.95 -5.97 7.06
N LEU A 25 -7.11 -5.37 6.81
CA LEU A 25 -7.40 -3.97 7.11
C LEU A 25 -8.43 -3.92 8.23
N PRO A 26 -7.98 -3.74 9.49
CA PRO A 26 -8.86 -3.80 10.65
C PRO A 26 -9.83 -2.61 10.68
N ARG A 27 -10.94 -2.78 11.42
CA ARG A 27 -11.75 -1.63 11.81
C ARG A 27 -10.95 -0.74 12.76
N ALA A 28 -11.03 0.56 12.51
CA ALA A 28 -10.39 1.57 13.34
C ALA A 28 -11.34 2.03 14.45
N ASP A 29 -11.81 1.07 15.25
CA ASP A 29 -12.70 1.29 16.38
C ASP A 29 -11.87 1.50 17.65
N GLY A 30 -12.30 2.42 18.51
CA GLY A 30 -11.67 2.66 19.80
C GLY A 30 -10.49 3.63 19.77
N ASN A 31 -9.78 3.69 20.90
CA ASN A 31 -8.72 4.66 21.16
C ASN A 31 -7.42 4.33 20.40
N GLY A 32 -6.63 5.34 20.09
CA GLY A 32 -5.29 5.21 19.49
C GLY A 32 -5.27 5.33 17.97
N TRP A 33 -6.41 5.41 17.30
CA TRP A 33 -6.49 5.69 15.87
C TRP A 33 -6.63 7.20 15.59
N ALA A 34 -5.81 7.73 14.70
CA ALA A 34 -5.86 9.11 14.25
C ALA A 34 -6.30 9.19 12.77
N PRO A 35 -6.90 10.31 12.32
CA PRO A 35 -7.23 10.50 10.91
C PRO A 35 -5.98 10.46 10.02
N LEU A 36 -5.98 9.60 8.98
CA LEU A 36 -4.88 9.56 8.02
C LEU A 36 -4.77 10.88 7.24
N ALA A 37 -5.89 11.52 6.95
CA ALA A 37 -5.92 12.82 6.29
C ALA A 37 -5.09 13.88 7.03
N ALA A 38 -5.17 13.91 8.35
CA ALA A 38 -4.40 14.85 9.17
C ALA A 38 -2.88 14.56 9.11
N LEU A 39 -2.48 13.28 9.10
CA LEU A 39 -1.07 12.91 8.92
C LEU A 39 -0.54 13.34 7.55
N LEU A 40 -1.30 13.08 6.49
CA LEU A 40 -0.85 13.39 5.12
C LEU A 40 -0.81 14.90 4.82
N ALA A 41 -1.62 15.70 5.52
CA ALA A 41 -1.61 17.15 5.41
C ALA A 41 -0.46 17.81 6.21
N ASP A 42 0.01 17.16 7.26
CA ASP A 42 1.09 17.64 8.13
C ASP A 42 2.44 17.02 7.71
N GLN A 43 3.19 17.74 6.88
CA GLN A 43 4.47 17.27 6.33
C GLN A 43 5.54 17.06 7.39
N GLU A 44 5.54 17.84 8.45
CA GLU A 44 6.50 17.69 9.54
C GLU A 44 6.22 16.42 10.32
N ARG A 45 4.96 16.19 10.67
CA ARG A 45 4.51 14.97 11.33
C ARG A 45 4.75 13.72 10.49
N LEU A 46 4.43 13.76 9.19
CA LEU A 46 4.69 12.63 8.29
C LEU A 46 6.17 12.31 8.20
N ARG A 47 7.04 13.35 8.14
CA ARG A 47 8.49 13.16 8.18
C ARG A 47 8.94 12.52 9.49
N ALA A 48 8.42 12.97 10.63
CA ALA A 48 8.75 12.40 11.93
C ALA A 48 8.34 10.91 12.04
N GLU A 49 7.19 10.53 11.46
CA GLU A 49 6.78 9.12 11.42
C GLU A 49 7.70 8.26 10.53
N VAL A 50 8.11 8.77 9.37
CA VAL A 50 9.08 8.12 8.49
C VAL A 50 10.46 8.00 9.16
N ASP A 51 10.89 9.03 9.89
CA ASP A 51 12.14 9.00 10.66
C ASP A 51 12.07 8.00 11.82
N GLY A 52 10.92 7.81 12.43
CA GLY A 52 10.69 6.73 13.40
C GLY A 52 10.92 5.33 12.78
N VAL A 53 10.43 5.09 11.57
CA VAL A 53 10.73 3.84 10.83
C VAL A 53 12.23 3.73 10.52
N ARG A 54 12.88 4.83 10.15
CA ARG A 54 14.32 4.91 9.89
C ARG A 54 15.14 4.50 11.11
N GLN A 55 14.76 4.96 12.31
CA GLN A 55 15.38 4.56 13.59
C GLN A 55 15.22 3.05 13.84
N VAL A 56 14.04 2.47 13.59
CA VAL A 56 13.83 1.03 13.73
C VAL A 56 14.71 0.23 12.78
N LEU A 57 14.84 0.67 11.52
CA LEU A 57 15.72 0.03 10.54
C LEU A 57 17.19 0.11 10.94
N ALA A 58 17.64 1.25 11.44
CA ALA A 58 19.00 1.45 11.94
C ALA A 58 19.29 0.51 13.12
N ALA A 59 18.40 0.47 14.11
CA ALA A 59 18.54 -0.38 15.29
C ALA A 59 18.59 -1.87 14.93
N ARG A 60 17.73 -2.34 14.02
CA ARG A 60 17.71 -3.73 13.55
C ARG A 60 18.99 -4.13 12.80
N ALA A 61 19.57 -3.18 12.10
CA ALA A 61 20.80 -3.40 11.32
C ALA A 61 22.08 -3.15 12.12
N GLY A 62 22.00 -2.62 13.32
CA GLY A 62 23.16 -2.25 14.13
C GLY A 62 23.99 -1.11 13.53
N VAL A 63 23.35 -0.18 12.81
CA VAL A 63 24.02 0.97 12.17
C VAL A 63 23.52 2.30 12.74
N ASP A 64 24.29 3.37 12.54
CA ASP A 64 23.83 4.72 12.86
C ASP A 64 22.65 5.13 11.97
N VAL A 65 21.70 5.90 12.51
CA VAL A 65 20.53 6.42 11.77
C VAL A 65 20.94 7.26 10.57
N ALA A 66 22.06 7.98 10.65
CA ALA A 66 22.61 8.74 9.53
C ALA A 66 22.99 7.85 8.33
N GLY A 67 23.35 6.59 8.58
CA GLY A 67 23.63 5.59 7.53
C GLY A 67 22.38 5.05 6.83
N VAL A 68 21.18 5.32 7.33
CA VAL A 68 19.93 4.89 6.72
C VAL A 68 19.35 6.01 5.83
N ALA A 69 19.27 5.78 4.53
CA ALA A 69 18.83 6.78 3.56
C ALA A 69 17.35 7.20 3.76
N ALA A 70 17.09 8.44 4.17
CA ALA A 70 15.77 8.97 4.47
C ALA A 70 14.78 8.83 3.29
N ARG A 71 15.21 9.18 2.05
CA ARG A 71 14.38 9.03 0.85
C ARG A 71 14.05 7.57 0.53
N ALA A 72 14.96 6.64 0.79
CA ALA A 72 14.69 5.22 0.59
C ALA A 72 13.69 4.71 1.62
N THR A 73 13.80 5.14 2.88
CA THR A 73 12.82 4.85 3.93
C THR A 73 11.44 5.37 3.55
N ALA A 74 11.33 6.64 3.13
CA ALA A 74 10.07 7.23 2.69
C ALA A 74 9.45 6.44 1.52
N SER A 75 10.26 6.01 0.54
CA SER A 75 9.78 5.21 -0.59
C SER A 75 9.24 3.85 -0.14
N VAL A 76 9.91 3.15 0.77
CA VAL A 76 9.47 1.85 1.26
C VAL A 76 8.25 1.96 2.17
N VAL A 77 8.18 3.01 3.00
CA VAL A 77 6.97 3.32 3.79
C VAL A 77 5.79 3.57 2.87
N HIS A 78 5.94 4.39 1.82
CA HIS A 78 4.89 4.60 0.82
C HIS A 78 4.44 3.27 0.19
N LEU A 79 5.38 2.44 -0.29
CA LEU A 79 5.07 1.13 -0.88
C LEU A 79 4.27 0.25 0.08
N GLY A 80 4.70 0.16 1.36
CA GLY A 80 4.03 -0.64 2.37
C GLY A 80 2.62 -0.15 2.72
N LEU A 81 2.41 1.17 2.79
CA LEU A 81 1.08 1.75 3.02
C LEU A 81 0.15 1.52 1.82
N VAL A 82 0.64 1.72 0.60
CA VAL A 82 -0.15 1.45 -0.61
C VAL A 82 -0.52 -0.03 -0.67
N ALA A 83 0.40 -0.95 -0.40
CA ALA A 83 0.12 -2.39 -0.39
C ALA A 83 -1.01 -2.74 0.60
N ARG A 84 -1.03 -2.14 1.80
CA ARG A 84 -2.09 -2.33 2.80
C ARG A 84 -3.45 -1.75 2.38
N LEU A 85 -3.49 -0.84 1.42
CA LEU A 85 -4.74 -0.32 0.86
C LEU A 85 -5.22 -1.15 -0.34
N VAL A 86 -4.31 -1.47 -1.27
CA VAL A 86 -4.72 -2.11 -2.52
C VAL A 86 -4.98 -3.61 -2.38
N ALA A 87 -4.31 -4.31 -1.44
CA ALA A 87 -4.52 -5.73 -1.25
C ALA A 87 -5.95 -6.05 -0.79
N PRO A 88 -6.50 -5.44 0.29
CA PRO A 88 -7.89 -5.67 0.66
C PRO A 88 -8.88 -5.14 -0.37
N ALA A 89 -8.56 -4.06 -1.11
CA ALA A 89 -9.40 -3.55 -2.19
C ALA A 89 -9.53 -4.56 -3.33
N LEU A 90 -8.41 -5.11 -3.80
CA LEU A 90 -8.38 -6.10 -4.88
C LEU A 90 -9.07 -7.41 -4.46
N ALA A 91 -8.75 -7.92 -3.26
CA ALA A 91 -9.37 -9.12 -2.74
C ALA A 91 -10.90 -8.96 -2.58
N SER A 92 -11.36 -7.81 -2.08
CA SER A 92 -12.78 -7.52 -1.95
C SER A 92 -13.48 -7.46 -3.30
N LEU A 93 -12.86 -6.85 -4.31
CA LEU A 93 -13.40 -6.83 -5.67
C LEU A 93 -13.49 -8.23 -6.26
N VAL A 94 -12.45 -9.05 -6.12
CA VAL A 94 -12.38 -10.40 -6.70
C VAL A 94 -13.33 -11.37 -6.00
N LEU A 95 -13.40 -11.32 -4.67
CA LEU A 95 -14.20 -12.27 -3.88
C LEU A 95 -15.66 -11.87 -3.76
N ASN A 96 -15.95 -10.57 -3.72
CA ASN A 96 -17.27 -10.06 -3.37
C ASN A 96 -17.90 -9.17 -4.47
N GLY A 97 -17.14 -8.78 -5.50
CA GLY A 97 -17.61 -7.89 -6.57
C GLY A 97 -17.74 -6.41 -6.20
N TRP A 98 -17.15 -5.97 -5.08
CA TRP A 98 -17.20 -4.57 -4.62
C TRP A 98 -15.88 -4.17 -3.92
N VAL A 99 -15.68 -2.85 -3.76
CA VAL A 99 -14.50 -2.28 -3.08
C VAL A 99 -14.98 -1.47 -1.88
N PRO A 100 -14.37 -1.61 -0.67
CA PRO A 100 -14.66 -0.74 0.46
C PRO A 100 -14.26 0.71 0.17
N ASP A 101 -14.85 1.68 0.86
CA ASP A 101 -14.41 3.07 0.78
C ASP A 101 -13.05 3.22 1.44
N LEU A 102 -12.01 3.29 0.61
CA LEU A 102 -10.61 3.51 1.01
C LEU A 102 -10.15 4.94 0.70
N SER A 103 -11.07 5.88 0.66
CA SER A 103 -10.72 7.29 0.51
C SER A 103 -10.01 7.80 1.77
N VAL A 104 -9.04 8.69 1.59
CA VAL A 104 -8.20 9.22 2.68
C VAL A 104 -9.01 9.73 3.89
N PRO A 105 -10.18 10.42 3.73
CA PRO A 105 -10.96 10.89 4.87
C PRO A 105 -11.50 9.80 5.82
N VAL A 106 -11.76 8.58 5.30
CA VAL A 106 -12.29 7.48 6.12
C VAL A 106 -11.21 6.58 6.68
N LEU A 107 -9.98 6.72 6.21
CA LEU A 107 -8.85 5.96 6.71
C LEU A 107 -8.33 6.51 8.03
N ARG A 108 -7.89 5.59 8.87
CA ARG A 108 -7.23 5.88 10.15
C ARG A 108 -5.85 5.25 10.17
N TRP A 109 -5.00 5.79 10.97
CA TRP A 109 -3.67 5.26 11.19
C TRP A 109 -3.31 5.26 12.67
N ARG A 110 -2.36 4.41 13.03
CA ARG A 110 -1.69 4.42 14.33
C ARG A 110 -0.26 3.93 14.17
N ARG A 111 0.58 4.29 15.13
CA ARG A 111 1.90 3.67 15.24
C ARG A 111 1.74 2.25 15.77
N SER A 112 2.35 1.27 15.09
CA SER A 112 2.37 -0.12 15.51
C SER A 112 3.79 -0.47 15.94
N PRO A 113 4.00 -0.92 17.19
CA PRO A 113 5.32 -1.31 17.67
C PRO A 113 5.94 -2.38 16.76
N GLY A 114 7.15 -2.12 16.24
CA GLY A 114 7.86 -3.04 15.36
C GLY A 114 7.38 -3.10 13.90
N GLU A 115 6.20 -2.58 13.56
CA GLU A 115 5.64 -2.64 12.20
C GLU A 115 5.57 -1.28 11.49
N GLY A 116 5.81 -0.19 12.21
CA GLY A 116 5.73 1.17 11.69
C GLY A 116 4.30 1.72 11.71
N LEU A 117 3.78 2.13 10.54
CA LEU A 117 2.43 2.71 10.41
C LEU A 117 1.40 1.63 10.07
N ALA A 118 0.44 1.41 10.97
CA ALA A 118 -0.73 0.58 10.73
C ALA A 118 -1.88 1.42 10.18
N LEU A 119 -2.65 0.86 9.26
CA LEU A 119 -3.86 1.46 8.70
C LEU A 119 -5.10 0.74 9.20
N GLY A 120 -6.21 1.46 9.29
CA GLY A 120 -7.51 0.93 9.65
C GLY A 120 -8.65 1.68 8.97
N LEU A 121 -9.81 1.05 8.90
CA LEU A 121 -11.00 1.55 8.22
C LEU A 121 -12.04 2.01 9.25
N ALA A 122 -12.46 3.27 9.16
CA ALA A 122 -13.48 3.85 10.04
C ALA A 122 -14.88 3.84 9.44
N SER A 123 -15.08 3.25 8.25
CA SER A 123 -16.35 3.26 7.55
C SER A 123 -16.64 1.90 6.91
N ASP A 124 -17.89 1.47 6.96
CA ASP A 124 -18.39 0.26 6.26
C ASP A 124 -19.04 0.59 4.91
N ARG A 125 -18.76 1.75 4.35
CA ARG A 125 -19.35 2.20 3.08
C ARG A 125 -18.63 1.56 1.91
N LEU A 126 -19.36 1.40 0.80
CA LEU A 126 -18.77 1.04 -0.48
C LEU A 126 -18.02 2.22 -1.10
N GLY A 127 -16.86 1.92 -1.69
CA GLY A 127 -16.05 2.88 -2.40
C GLY A 127 -16.67 3.28 -3.73
N ARG A 128 -16.49 4.55 -4.08
CA ARG A 128 -16.93 5.11 -5.38
C ARG A 128 -15.77 5.24 -6.37
N ARG A 129 -14.53 5.05 -5.93
CA ARG A 129 -13.33 5.23 -6.74
C ARG A 129 -12.68 3.89 -7.02
N GLY A 130 -12.17 3.73 -8.24
CA GLY A 130 -11.43 2.53 -8.65
C GLY A 130 -10.14 2.31 -7.84
N ILE A 131 -9.67 1.07 -7.80
CA ILE A 131 -8.48 0.66 -7.03
C ILE A 131 -7.22 1.42 -7.46
N GLY A 132 -7.07 1.71 -8.75
CA GLY A 132 -5.94 2.51 -9.25
C GLY A 132 -5.89 3.93 -8.65
N HIS A 133 -7.04 4.54 -8.39
CA HIS A 133 -7.09 5.82 -7.66
C HIS A 133 -6.70 5.69 -6.19
N VAL A 134 -7.13 4.60 -5.54
CA VAL A 134 -6.70 4.30 -4.16
C VAL A 134 -5.17 4.13 -4.12
N ALA A 135 -4.58 3.42 -5.08
CA ALA A 135 -3.15 3.17 -5.17
C ALA A 135 -2.30 4.45 -5.27
N THR A 136 -2.85 5.53 -5.83
CA THR A 136 -2.13 6.81 -6.00
C THR A 136 -2.46 7.86 -4.93
N SER A 137 -3.43 7.60 -4.07
CA SER A 137 -3.99 8.60 -3.13
C SER A 137 -2.99 9.17 -2.13
N LEU A 138 -1.94 8.41 -1.77
CA LEU A 138 -0.90 8.82 -0.82
C LEU A 138 0.26 9.56 -1.49
N SER A 139 0.40 9.44 -2.81
CA SER A 139 1.57 9.92 -3.56
C SER A 139 1.89 11.42 -3.36
N PRO A 140 0.92 12.35 -3.31
CA PRO A 140 1.23 13.78 -3.11
C PRO A 140 1.99 14.04 -1.81
N ALA A 141 1.59 13.41 -0.69
CA ALA A 141 2.25 13.61 0.60
C ALA A 141 3.70 13.10 0.60
N PHE A 142 3.96 11.97 -0.07
CA PHE A 142 5.31 11.40 -0.16
C PHE A 142 6.19 12.09 -1.21
N ALA A 143 5.62 12.73 -2.22
CA ALA A 143 6.37 13.60 -3.13
C ALA A 143 7.01 14.77 -2.36
N ALA A 144 6.32 15.34 -1.38
CA ALA A 144 6.85 16.38 -0.50
C ALA A 144 7.99 15.89 0.42
N LEU A 145 8.16 14.56 0.59
CA LEU A 145 9.32 13.94 1.23
C LEU A 145 10.45 13.60 0.24
N SER A 146 10.49 14.27 -0.92
CA SER A 146 11.50 14.09 -1.96
C SER A 146 11.52 12.70 -2.63
N VAL A 147 10.43 11.94 -2.56
CA VAL A 147 10.28 10.73 -3.37
C VAL A 147 9.76 11.11 -4.74
N SER A 148 10.49 10.75 -5.81
CA SER A 148 10.12 11.17 -7.16
C SER A 148 8.78 10.57 -7.61
N PRO A 149 7.99 11.30 -8.45
CA PRO A 149 6.73 10.79 -8.98
C PRO A 149 6.87 9.43 -9.71
N LEU A 150 7.99 9.19 -10.39
CA LEU A 150 8.27 7.91 -11.06
C LEU A 150 8.38 6.76 -10.05
N ILE A 151 9.05 6.99 -8.91
CA ILE A 151 9.14 6.00 -7.83
C ILE A 151 7.76 5.75 -7.21
N LEU A 152 6.99 6.80 -6.94
CA LEU A 152 5.65 6.68 -6.35
C LEU A 152 4.68 5.92 -7.26
N ARG A 153 4.69 6.21 -8.57
CA ARG A 153 3.92 5.46 -9.57
C ARG A 153 4.35 4.01 -9.64
N GLY A 154 5.66 3.75 -9.69
CA GLY A 154 6.21 2.40 -9.65
C GLY A 154 5.83 1.63 -8.38
N ASN A 155 5.86 2.28 -7.22
CA ASN A 155 5.41 1.70 -5.96
C ASN A 155 3.92 1.32 -5.99
N ALA A 156 3.06 2.21 -6.52
CA ALA A 156 1.64 1.95 -6.65
C ALA A 156 1.35 0.75 -7.57
N ALA A 157 1.99 0.69 -8.74
CA ALA A 157 1.85 -0.41 -9.69
C ALA A 157 2.39 -1.73 -9.13
N SER A 158 3.56 -1.71 -8.49
CA SER A 158 4.17 -2.87 -7.83
C SER A 158 3.30 -3.43 -6.71
N ALA A 159 2.70 -2.56 -5.89
CA ALA A 159 1.78 -2.97 -4.84
C ALA A 159 0.54 -3.71 -5.39
N LEU A 160 -0.01 -3.25 -6.52
CA LEU A 160 -1.13 -3.90 -7.21
C LEU A 160 -0.73 -5.28 -7.75
N VAL A 161 0.42 -5.38 -8.44
CA VAL A 161 0.94 -6.66 -8.94
C VAL A 161 1.19 -7.63 -7.79
N GLY A 162 1.82 -7.15 -6.71
CA GLY A 162 2.08 -7.96 -5.51
C GLY A 162 0.81 -8.45 -4.84
N ALA A 163 -0.23 -7.61 -4.76
CA ALA A 163 -1.54 -7.98 -4.20
C ALA A 163 -2.24 -9.06 -5.04
N ALA A 164 -2.26 -8.92 -6.38
CA ALA A 164 -2.83 -9.93 -7.27
C ALA A 164 -2.08 -11.26 -7.17
N ALA A 165 -0.75 -11.23 -7.20
CA ALA A 165 0.07 -12.43 -7.05
C ALA A 165 -0.12 -13.09 -5.67
N ALA A 166 -0.29 -12.30 -4.60
CA ALA A 166 -0.57 -12.83 -3.27
C ALA A 166 -1.93 -13.53 -3.23
N LEU A 167 -2.96 -12.93 -3.85
CA LEU A 167 -4.31 -13.51 -3.90
C LEU A 167 -4.33 -14.85 -4.66
N VAL A 168 -3.67 -14.91 -5.81
CA VAL A 168 -3.55 -16.15 -6.62
C VAL A 168 -2.80 -17.25 -5.85
N ARG A 169 -1.82 -16.90 -5.01
CA ARG A 169 -1.15 -17.88 -4.14
C ARG A 169 -2.05 -18.47 -3.06
N THR A 170 -3.10 -17.77 -2.63
CA THR A 170 -4.07 -18.32 -1.67
C THR A 170 -5.06 -19.28 -2.34
N ASP A 171 -5.43 -18.98 -3.59
CA ASP A 171 -6.30 -19.84 -4.40
C ASP A 171 -6.02 -19.59 -5.89
N ALA A 172 -5.50 -20.60 -6.58
CA ALA A 172 -5.19 -20.55 -8.01
C ALA A 172 -6.44 -20.33 -8.88
N ALA A 173 -7.64 -20.69 -8.41
CA ALA A 173 -8.89 -20.43 -9.14
C ALA A 173 -9.18 -18.94 -9.31
N LEU A 174 -8.57 -18.09 -8.48
CA LEU A 174 -8.73 -16.64 -8.54
C LEU A 174 -7.83 -15.96 -9.61
N GLU A 175 -7.01 -16.71 -10.38
CA GLU A 175 -6.07 -16.13 -11.34
C GLU A 175 -6.77 -15.24 -12.37
N ALA A 176 -7.80 -15.72 -13.04
CA ALA A 176 -8.50 -14.97 -14.09
C ALA A 176 -9.19 -13.70 -13.55
N PRO A 177 -10.00 -13.75 -12.48
CA PRO A 177 -10.62 -12.55 -11.93
C PRO A 177 -9.60 -11.59 -11.31
N ALA A 178 -8.52 -12.07 -10.66
CA ALA A 178 -7.47 -11.21 -10.13
C ALA A 178 -6.70 -10.48 -11.24
N ARG A 179 -6.45 -11.15 -12.38
CA ARG A 179 -5.82 -10.54 -13.56
C ARG A 179 -6.69 -9.44 -14.14
N ALA A 180 -7.98 -9.69 -14.33
CA ALA A 180 -8.92 -8.69 -14.87
C ALA A 180 -9.00 -7.45 -13.96
N ALA A 181 -9.13 -7.64 -12.65
CA ALA A 181 -9.15 -6.57 -11.67
C ALA A 181 -7.82 -5.79 -11.62
N LEU A 182 -6.68 -6.48 -11.76
CA LEU A 182 -5.36 -5.86 -11.83
C LEU A 182 -5.19 -5.00 -13.08
N ASP A 183 -5.62 -5.47 -14.26
CA ASP A 183 -5.49 -4.73 -15.51
C ASP A 183 -6.33 -3.44 -15.48
N GLU A 184 -7.54 -3.48 -14.92
CA GLU A 184 -8.37 -2.29 -14.68
C GLU A 184 -7.67 -1.31 -13.70
N ALA A 185 -7.13 -1.83 -12.61
CA ALA A 185 -6.47 -1.02 -11.59
C ALA A 185 -5.16 -0.37 -12.09
N LEU A 186 -4.45 -1.00 -13.02
CA LEU A 186 -3.21 -0.50 -13.62
C LEU A 186 -3.44 0.56 -14.72
N ALA A 187 -4.64 0.67 -15.29
CA ALA A 187 -4.90 1.60 -16.39
C ALA A 187 -4.46 3.04 -16.11
N PRO A 188 -4.74 3.68 -14.93
CA PRO A 188 -4.25 5.02 -14.61
C PRO A 188 -2.74 5.10 -14.33
N LEU A 189 -2.04 3.94 -14.24
CA LEU A 189 -0.61 3.80 -13.98
C LEU A 189 0.17 3.37 -15.23
N ALA A 190 -0.41 3.51 -16.42
CA ALA A 190 0.23 3.15 -17.69
C ALA A 190 1.65 3.74 -17.79
N GLY A 191 2.63 2.92 -18.18
CA GLY A 191 4.05 3.30 -18.24
C GLY A 191 4.80 3.27 -16.88
N ALA A 192 4.20 2.74 -15.82
CA ALA A 192 4.90 2.49 -14.56
C ALA A 192 5.65 1.15 -14.52
N LEU A 193 5.21 0.20 -15.36
CA LEU A 193 5.75 -1.15 -15.49
C LEU A 193 6.12 -1.46 -16.94
N ALA A 194 7.07 -2.35 -17.13
CA ALA A 194 7.37 -2.99 -18.40
C ALA A 194 6.28 -4.04 -18.76
N PRO A 195 6.26 -4.57 -20.01
CA PRO A 195 5.29 -5.58 -20.44
C PRO A 195 5.26 -6.86 -19.58
N ASP A 196 6.41 -7.25 -19.04
CA ASP A 196 6.58 -8.38 -18.11
C ASP A 196 6.16 -8.06 -16.68
N ARG A 197 5.60 -6.85 -16.45
CA ARG A 197 5.22 -6.30 -15.15
C ARG A 197 6.36 -6.02 -14.18
N SER A 198 7.61 -6.05 -14.63
CA SER A 198 8.73 -5.53 -13.87
C SER A 198 8.65 -3.99 -13.76
N ARG A 199 9.24 -3.43 -12.70
CA ARG A 199 9.24 -1.98 -12.48
C ARG A 199 10.14 -1.26 -13.46
N LEU A 200 9.73 -0.09 -13.93
CA LEU A 200 10.58 0.84 -14.67
C LEU A 200 11.37 1.80 -13.75
N SER A 201 11.09 1.81 -12.44
CA SER A 201 11.77 2.64 -11.46
C SER A 201 12.16 1.85 -10.22
N CYS A 202 13.36 2.07 -9.67
CA CYS A 202 13.79 1.42 -8.43
C CYS A 202 13.02 1.94 -7.22
N CYS A 203 12.54 1.02 -6.34
CA CYS A 203 11.89 1.38 -5.07
C CYS A 203 12.84 1.91 -3.99
N LEU A 204 14.14 1.89 -4.25
CA LEU A 204 15.24 2.26 -3.36
C LEU A 204 15.47 1.30 -2.16
N ALA A 205 14.73 0.20 -2.03
CA ALA A 205 14.90 -0.75 -0.91
C ALA A 205 16.34 -1.30 -0.82
N LEU A 206 17.04 -1.44 -1.94
CA LEU A 206 18.46 -1.81 -1.97
C LEU A 206 19.41 -0.81 -1.29
N ARG A 207 18.96 0.42 -1.02
CA ARG A 207 19.73 1.47 -0.32
C ARG A 207 19.51 1.47 1.19
N LEU A 208 18.66 0.59 1.67
CA LEU A 208 18.43 0.39 3.08
C LEU A 208 19.41 -0.66 3.62
N PRO A 209 19.74 -0.64 4.91
CA PRO A 209 20.55 -1.68 5.54
C PRO A 209 19.95 -3.08 5.28
N GLY A 210 20.81 -4.03 4.94
CA GLY A 210 20.38 -5.37 4.53
C GLY A 210 19.93 -5.51 3.07
N GLY A 211 19.76 -4.42 2.35
CA GLY A 211 19.67 -4.33 0.89
C GLY A 211 18.72 -5.32 0.22
N LEU A 212 17.44 -5.38 0.63
CA LEU A 212 16.47 -6.30 0.06
C LEU A 212 16.08 -5.92 -1.38
N ARG A 213 16.14 -6.90 -2.29
CA ARG A 213 15.56 -6.77 -3.62
C ARG A 213 14.06 -7.03 -3.55
N CYS A 214 13.27 -6.15 -4.15
CA CYS A 214 11.84 -6.43 -4.38
C CYS A 214 11.68 -7.50 -5.49
N GLY A 215 10.57 -8.24 -5.47
CA GLY A 215 10.33 -9.33 -6.43
C GLY A 215 10.20 -8.90 -7.88
N ASP A 216 9.94 -7.61 -8.13
CA ASP A 216 9.81 -6.97 -9.45
C ASP A 216 10.94 -5.95 -9.71
N CYS A 217 12.14 -6.21 -9.17
CA CYS A 217 13.27 -5.28 -9.20
C CYS A 217 13.77 -4.99 -10.62
N VAL A 218 13.80 -3.70 -10.99
CA VAL A 218 14.34 -3.21 -12.28
C VAL A 218 15.85 -3.46 -12.44
N LEU A 219 16.58 -3.66 -11.34
CA LEU A 219 18.04 -3.87 -11.41
C LEU A 219 18.35 -5.35 -11.73
N PRO A 220 19.34 -5.62 -12.61
CA PRO A 220 19.73 -6.99 -12.95
C PRO A 220 20.19 -7.77 -11.70
N PRO A 221 20.09 -9.11 -11.69
CA PRO A 221 20.71 -9.94 -10.67
C PRO A 221 22.22 -9.64 -10.59
N ARG A 222 22.76 -9.61 -9.38
CA ARG A 222 24.22 -9.57 -9.18
C ARG A 222 24.79 -10.96 -9.27
#